data_3bf78673d2a015a8d110e5959578528d
#
_entry.id   3bf78673d2a015a8d110e5959578528d
#
_cell.length_a   1.000
_cell.length_b   1.000
_cell.length_c   1.000
_cell.angle_alpha   90.00
_cell.angle_beta   90.00
_cell.angle_gamma   90.00
#
_symmetry.space_group_name_H-M   'P 1'
#
loop_
_entity.id
_entity.type
_entity.pdbx_description
1 polymer ?
#
loop_
_entity_poly.entity_id
_entity_poly.type
_entity_poly.pdbx_seq_one_letter_code
_entity_poly.pdbx_strand_id
1 'polypeptide(L)'
;MPLRIDVPEKFLNLFHKIFENEPIENGNKLNLFSLKISNNAFSYATLVEELGDILTAYALSRSAYDELCSQKKYTTLVSKAKERLRKAESNDGELGEILLYTMLEAHLKAPKLLTKLELKTDPNHYVNGADGVHLL
;
A
#
# COMPACT_ATOMS: atom_id res chain seq x y z
N MET A 1 -4.63 20.33 0.44
CA MET A 1 -5.32 19.16 -0.15
C MET A 1 -5.79 18.29 1.00
N PRO A 2 -7.05 17.90 1.10
CA PRO A 2 -7.51 17.11 2.23
C PRO A 2 -6.90 15.72 2.18
N LEU A 3 -6.50 15.20 3.35
CA LEU A 3 -6.08 13.82 3.49
C LEU A 3 -7.28 12.89 3.28
N ARG A 4 -7.08 11.80 2.57
CA ARG A 4 -8.10 10.78 2.33
C ARG A 4 -7.48 9.38 2.35
N ILE A 5 -8.33 8.41 2.56
CA ILE A 5 -7.99 6.99 2.41
C ILE A 5 -8.12 6.63 0.93
N ASP A 6 -7.05 6.12 0.33
CA ASP A 6 -7.04 5.67 -1.07
C ASP A 6 -7.30 4.15 -1.17
N VAL A 7 -7.07 3.40 -0.10
CA VAL A 7 -7.31 1.95 -0.05
C VAL A 7 -8.74 1.67 0.42
N PRO A 8 -9.56 0.96 -0.37
CA PRO A 8 -10.93 0.65 0.04
C PRO A 8 -10.96 -0.37 1.19
N GLU A 9 -11.87 -0.18 2.13
CA GLU A 9 -12.03 -1.06 3.29
C GLU A 9 -12.31 -2.52 2.89
N LYS A 10 -12.96 -2.75 1.74
CA LYS A 10 -13.21 -4.09 1.18
C LYS A 10 -11.93 -4.93 1.03
N PHE A 11 -10.75 -4.30 0.94
CA PHE A 11 -9.46 -5.00 0.92
C PHE A 11 -9.30 -5.95 2.11
N LEU A 12 -9.79 -5.55 3.28
CA LEU A 12 -9.73 -6.38 4.49
C LEU A 12 -10.56 -7.66 4.37
N ASN A 13 -11.51 -7.73 3.43
CA ASN A 13 -12.29 -8.94 3.18
C ASN A 13 -11.46 -10.11 2.63
N LEU A 14 -10.23 -9.85 2.18
CA LEU A 14 -9.28 -10.90 1.78
C LEU A 14 -8.73 -11.68 2.97
N PHE A 15 -8.90 -11.18 4.18
CA PHE A 15 -8.27 -11.73 5.37
C PHE A 15 -9.30 -12.21 6.39
N HIS A 16 -8.89 -13.22 7.15
CA HIS A 16 -9.49 -13.54 8.44
C HIS A 16 -8.79 -12.73 9.52
N LYS A 17 -9.55 -12.04 10.35
CA LYS A 17 -9.04 -11.42 11.57
C LYS A 17 -8.93 -12.50 12.64
N ILE A 18 -7.71 -12.86 13.02
CA ILE A 18 -7.43 -13.85 14.06
C ILE A 18 -7.48 -13.17 15.43
N PHE A 19 -6.76 -12.04 15.56
CA PHE A 19 -6.83 -11.16 16.72
C PHE A 19 -7.08 -9.72 16.25
N GLU A 20 -7.90 -9.00 16.99
CA GLU A 20 -8.17 -7.59 16.75
C GLU A 20 -8.13 -6.82 18.08
N ASN A 21 -7.18 -5.89 18.17
CA ASN A 21 -6.95 -5.08 19.36
C ASN A 21 -6.70 -5.91 20.65
N GLU A 22 -6.14 -7.12 20.49
CA GLU A 22 -5.79 -7.96 21.63
C GLU A 22 -4.73 -7.24 22.47
N PRO A 23 -4.99 -6.98 23.75
CA PRO A 23 -4.03 -6.27 24.60
C PRO A 23 -2.79 -7.14 24.84
N ILE A 24 -1.63 -6.52 24.68
CA ILE A 24 -0.33 -7.10 25.01
C ILE A 24 0.42 -6.18 25.98
N GLU A 25 1.63 -6.59 26.37
CA GLU A 25 2.44 -5.84 27.34
C GLU A 25 2.66 -4.38 26.93
N ASN A 26 2.84 -3.52 27.92
CA ASN A 26 3.11 -2.07 27.78
C ASN A 26 2.00 -1.27 27.11
N GLY A 27 0.74 -1.73 27.18
CA GLY A 27 -0.40 -1.02 26.61
C GLY A 27 -0.51 -1.11 25.09
N ASN A 28 0.33 -1.92 24.45
CA ASN A 28 0.25 -2.20 23.03
C ASN A 28 -0.93 -3.12 22.69
N LYS A 29 -1.28 -3.16 21.42
CA LYS A 29 -2.36 -4.01 20.90
C LYS A 29 -1.85 -4.86 19.75
N LEU A 30 -2.23 -6.14 19.75
CA LEU A 30 -1.95 -7.07 18.67
C LEU A 30 -3.12 -7.12 17.71
N ASN A 31 -2.83 -6.99 16.43
CA ASN A 31 -3.74 -7.31 15.34
C ASN A 31 -3.09 -8.39 14.47
N LEU A 32 -3.78 -9.49 14.26
CA LEU A 32 -3.28 -10.61 13.46
C LEU A 32 -4.30 -10.96 12.37
N PHE A 33 -3.84 -10.92 11.14
CA PHE A 33 -4.62 -11.24 9.96
C PHE A 33 -4.02 -12.45 9.24
N SER A 34 -4.87 -13.32 8.73
CA SER A 34 -4.47 -14.43 7.86
C SER A 34 -5.17 -14.30 6.52
N LEU A 35 -4.45 -14.44 5.43
CA LEU A 35 -5.06 -14.49 4.10
C LEU A 35 -6.05 -15.64 4.02
N LYS A 36 -7.21 -15.40 3.43
CA LYS A 36 -8.24 -16.43 3.26
C LYS A 36 -7.76 -17.57 2.36
N ILE A 37 -8.23 -18.77 2.69
CA ILE A 37 -8.01 -19.96 1.88
C ILE A 37 -9.25 -20.19 1.01
N SER A 38 -9.02 -20.40 -0.28
CA SER A 38 -10.02 -20.80 -1.25
C SER A 38 -9.49 -21.97 -2.07
N ASN A 39 -10.32 -23.00 -2.30
CA ASN A 39 -9.92 -24.21 -3.04
C ASN A 39 -8.63 -24.86 -2.51
N ASN A 40 -8.49 -24.99 -1.19
CA ASN A 40 -7.33 -25.56 -0.49
C ASN A 40 -5.99 -24.80 -0.72
N ALA A 41 -6.03 -23.54 -1.17
CA ALA A 41 -4.87 -22.70 -1.33
C ALA A 41 -5.14 -21.29 -0.81
N PHE A 42 -4.09 -20.60 -0.39
CA PHE A 42 -4.21 -19.18 -0.07
C PHE A 42 -4.62 -18.37 -1.32
N SER A 43 -5.48 -17.37 -1.13
CA SER A 43 -6.03 -16.52 -2.20
C SER A 43 -5.01 -15.49 -2.73
N TYR A 44 -3.80 -15.96 -3.07
CA TYR A 44 -2.70 -15.08 -3.54
C TYR A 44 -3.05 -14.36 -4.84
N ALA A 45 -3.72 -15.03 -5.78
CA ALA A 45 -4.08 -14.41 -7.06
C ALA A 45 -4.97 -13.18 -6.83
N THR A 46 -5.98 -13.29 -5.98
CA THR A 46 -6.88 -12.19 -5.64
C THR A 46 -6.13 -11.09 -4.87
N LEU A 47 -5.22 -11.46 -3.96
CA LEU A 47 -4.38 -10.48 -3.26
C LEU A 47 -3.53 -9.67 -4.23
N VAL A 48 -2.88 -10.32 -5.19
CA VAL A 48 -2.03 -9.66 -6.20
C VAL A 48 -2.86 -8.74 -7.08
N GLU A 49 -4.07 -9.14 -7.47
CA GLU A 49 -4.99 -8.31 -8.25
C GLU A 49 -5.42 -7.04 -7.48
N GLU A 50 -5.87 -7.18 -6.24
CA GLU A 50 -6.28 -6.04 -5.40
C GLU A 50 -5.09 -5.12 -5.07
N LEU A 51 -3.89 -5.65 -4.84
CA LEU A 51 -2.68 -4.84 -4.67
C LEU A 51 -2.30 -4.11 -5.96
N GLY A 52 -2.53 -4.73 -7.12
CA GLY A 52 -2.32 -4.12 -8.43
C GLY A 52 -3.20 -2.88 -8.65
N ASP A 53 -4.45 -2.93 -8.21
CA ASP A 53 -5.37 -1.78 -8.28
C ASP A 53 -4.93 -0.62 -7.37
N ILE A 54 -4.35 -0.94 -6.21
CA ILE A 54 -3.87 0.03 -5.23
C ILE A 54 -2.52 0.65 -5.64
N LEU A 55 -1.77 -0.05 -6.47
CA LEU A 55 -0.39 0.27 -6.81
C LEU A 55 -0.19 1.69 -7.33
N THR A 56 -1.12 2.21 -8.12
CA THR A 56 -1.04 3.56 -8.69
C THR A 56 -1.13 4.63 -7.60
N ALA A 57 -1.97 4.43 -6.59
CA ALA A 57 -2.08 5.33 -5.45
C ALA A 57 -0.86 5.23 -4.52
N TYR A 58 -0.25 4.05 -4.41
CA TYR A 58 0.98 3.85 -3.65
C TYR A 58 2.19 4.51 -4.31
N ALA A 59 2.39 4.27 -5.61
CA ALA A 59 3.61 4.64 -6.33
C ALA A 59 3.72 6.12 -6.69
N LEU A 60 2.59 6.84 -6.74
CA LEU A 60 2.54 8.24 -7.16
C LEU A 60 2.17 9.16 -6.01
N SER A 61 2.68 10.40 -6.09
CA SER A 61 2.18 11.44 -5.19
C SER A 61 0.69 11.67 -5.43
N ARG A 62 -0.02 12.06 -4.38
CA ARG A 62 -1.47 12.30 -4.46
C ARG A 62 -1.83 13.34 -5.51
N SER A 63 -1.02 14.41 -5.63
CA SER A 63 -1.23 15.45 -6.65
C SER A 63 -1.06 14.90 -8.07
N ALA A 64 -0.04 14.09 -8.33
CA ALA A 64 0.18 13.48 -9.65
C ALA A 64 -0.92 12.47 -10.00
N TYR A 65 -1.35 11.67 -9.02
CA TYR A 65 -2.47 10.74 -9.18
C TYR A 65 -3.77 11.49 -9.54
N ASP A 66 -4.14 12.50 -8.76
CA ASP A 66 -5.38 13.26 -8.96
C ASP A 66 -5.37 14.03 -10.28
N GLU A 67 -4.24 14.61 -10.67
CA GLU A 67 -4.09 15.29 -11.96
C GLU A 67 -4.35 14.35 -13.12
N LEU A 68 -3.72 13.16 -13.13
CA LEU A 68 -3.89 12.18 -14.19
C LEU A 68 -5.32 11.60 -14.23
N CYS A 69 -5.93 11.39 -13.08
CA CYS A 69 -7.32 10.94 -12.98
C CYS A 69 -8.29 12.01 -13.52
N SER A 70 -8.09 13.28 -13.17
CA SER A 70 -8.94 14.39 -13.65
C SER A 70 -8.87 14.54 -15.16
N GLN A 71 -7.70 14.29 -15.75
CA GLN A 71 -7.48 14.28 -17.20
C GLN A 71 -7.88 12.98 -17.89
N LYS A 72 -8.38 11.99 -17.13
CA LYS A 72 -8.72 10.63 -17.61
C LYS A 72 -7.54 9.89 -18.29
N LYS A 73 -6.32 10.19 -17.90
CA LYS A 73 -5.09 9.60 -18.45
C LYS A 73 -4.69 8.31 -17.73
N TYR A 74 -5.58 7.32 -17.72
CA TYR A 74 -5.40 6.07 -16.96
C TYR A 74 -4.21 5.23 -17.45
N THR A 75 -3.97 5.17 -18.77
CA THR A 75 -2.80 4.46 -19.31
C THR A 75 -1.50 5.11 -18.86
N THR A 76 -1.43 6.44 -18.86
CA THR A 76 -0.26 7.18 -18.36
C THR A 76 -0.08 6.99 -16.85
N LEU A 77 -1.18 6.96 -16.09
CA LEU A 77 -1.18 6.69 -14.66
C LEU A 77 -0.51 5.34 -14.35
N VAL A 78 -0.97 4.27 -15.01
CA VAL A 78 -0.41 2.92 -14.86
C VAL A 78 1.05 2.84 -15.31
N SER A 79 1.41 3.47 -16.44
CA SER A 79 2.78 3.48 -16.94
C SER A 79 3.75 4.15 -15.99
N LYS A 80 3.37 5.31 -15.43
CA LYS A 80 4.20 6.02 -14.44
C LYS A 80 4.36 5.24 -13.14
N ALA A 81 3.30 4.58 -12.67
CA ALA A 81 3.40 3.73 -11.49
C ALA A 81 4.36 2.56 -11.73
N LYS A 82 4.22 1.86 -12.85
CA LYS A 82 5.14 0.77 -13.24
C LYS A 82 6.59 1.23 -13.40
N GLU A 83 6.82 2.42 -13.95
CA GLU A 83 8.17 2.97 -14.07
C GLU A 83 8.82 3.21 -12.70
N ARG A 84 8.06 3.71 -11.72
CA ARG A 84 8.54 3.89 -10.36
C ARG A 84 8.93 2.56 -9.71
N LEU A 85 8.13 1.52 -9.91
CA LEU A 85 8.39 0.18 -9.39
C LEU A 85 9.58 -0.48 -10.07
N ARG A 86 9.71 -0.41 -11.40
CA ARG A 86 10.83 -0.99 -12.13
C ARG A 86 12.19 -0.46 -11.66
N LYS A 87 12.25 0.80 -11.23
CA LYS A 87 13.44 1.38 -10.62
C LYS A 87 13.74 0.79 -9.24
N ALA A 88 12.82 0.05 -8.66
CA ALA A 88 12.92 -0.61 -7.37
C ALA A 88 13.21 -2.13 -7.47
N GLU A 89 13.31 -2.70 -8.68
CA GLU A 89 13.46 -4.15 -8.96
C GLU A 89 14.67 -4.84 -8.28
N SER A 90 15.52 -4.10 -7.59
CA SER A 90 16.62 -4.69 -6.80
C SER A 90 16.24 -5.02 -5.34
N ASN A 91 14.97 -4.84 -4.95
CA ASN A 91 14.54 -4.96 -3.54
C ASN A 91 13.37 -5.93 -3.37
N ASP A 92 13.65 -7.08 -2.78
CA ASP A 92 12.65 -8.10 -2.42
C ASP A 92 11.63 -7.64 -1.35
N GLY A 93 11.77 -6.43 -0.80
CA GLY A 93 10.90 -5.87 0.26
C GLY A 93 9.68 -5.10 -0.22
N GLU A 94 9.58 -4.79 -1.51
CA GLU A 94 8.56 -3.85 -2.02
C GLU A 94 7.12 -4.35 -1.86
N LEU A 95 6.90 -5.65 -2.02
CA LEU A 95 5.58 -6.26 -1.77
C LEU A 95 5.16 -6.08 -0.31
N GLY A 96 6.08 -6.24 0.63
CA GLY A 96 5.85 -6.00 2.06
C GLY A 96 5.52 -4.53 2.35
N GLU A 97 6.21 -3.60 1.69
CA GLU A 97 5.97 -2.16 1.83
C GLU A 97 4.56 -1.77 1.31
N ILE A 98 4.14 -2.31 0.17
CA ILE A 98 2.79 -2.09 -0.39
C ILE A 98 1.72 -2.68 0.54
N LEU A 99 1.95 -3.88 1.05
CA LEU A 99 1.02 -4.52 1.97
C LEU A 99 0.90 -3.75 3.28
N LEU A 100 2.03 -3.28 3.83
CA LEU A 100 2.03 -2.42 5.02
C LEU A 100 1.23 -1.13 4.79
N TYR A 101 1.50 -0.43 3.69
CA TYR A 101 0.74 0.76 3.29
C TYR A 101 -0.76 0.47 3.24
N THR A 102 -1.13 -0.64 2.61
CA THR A 102 -2.53 -1.03 2.43
C THR A 102 -3.20 -1.30 3.78
N MET A 103 -2.51 -1.97 4.70
CA MET A 103 -3.02 -2.23 6.05
C MET A 103 -3.12 -0.96 6.90
N LEU A 104 -2.17 -0.04 6.80
CA LEU A 104 -2.23 1.24 7.50
C LEU A 104 -3.46 2.05 7.07
N GLU A 105 -3.75 2.12 5.79
CA GLU A 105 -4.93 2.84 5.30
C GLU A 105 -6.24 2.09 5.54
N ALA A 106 -6.31 0.80 5.20
CA ALA A 106 -7.57 0.06 5.26
C ALA A 106 -7.99 -0.24 6.71
N HIS A 107 -7.03 -0.67 7.56
CA HIS A 107 -7.31 -1.11 8.93
C HIS A 107 -7.22 0.03 9.94
N LEU A 108 -6.11 0.79 9.94
CA LEU A 108 -5.89 1.86 10.91
C LEU A 108 -6.51 3.21 10.48
N LYS A 109 -7.05 3.29 9.26
CA LYS A 109 -7.59 4.54 8.70
C LYS A 109 -6.58 5.69 8.71
N ALA A 110 -5.29 5.34 8.58
CA ALA A 110 -4.18 6.27 8.57
C ALA A 110 -3.86 6.69 7.12
N PRO A 111 -4.32 7.85 6.64
CA PRO A 111 -4.08 8.27 5.28
C PRO A 111 -2.59 8.53 5.03
N LYS A 112 -2.14 8.16 3.84
CA LYS A 112 -0.79 8.42 3.38
C LYS A 112 -0.49 9.92 3.29
N LEU A 113 0.66 10.32 3.81
CA LEU A 113 1.29 11.61 3.51
C LEU A 113 2.28 11.47 2.36
N LEU A 114 3.17 10.47 2.44
CA LEU A 114 4.12 10.13 1.38
C LEU A 114 4.61 8.68 1.52
N THR A 115 5.12 8.14 0.43
CA THR A 115 5.77 6.81 0.40
C THR A 115 7.27 6.95 0.11
N LYS A 116 8.02 5.90 0.38
CA LYS A 116 9.44 5.78 0.02
C LYS A 116 9.69 5.98 -1.48
N LEU A 117 8.78 5.48 -2.33
CA LEU A 117 8.87 5.67 -3.77
C LEU A 117 8.75 7.14 -4.20
N GLU A 118 7.97 7.94 -3.48
CA GLU A 118 7.86 9.38 -3.74
C GLU A 118 9.13 10.13 -3.36
N LEU A 119 9.87 9.64 -2.36
CA LEU A 119 11.12 10.23 -1.87
C LEU A 119 12.34 9.86 -2.73
N LYS A 120 12.25 8.81 -3.55
CA LYS A 120 13.33 8.43 -4.46
C LYS A 120 13.48 9.47 -5.57
N THR A 121 14.40 10.39 -5.38
CA THR A 121 14.81 11.40 -6.39
C THR A 121 15.91 10.88 -7.32
N ASP A 122 16.70 9.90 -6.87
CA ASP A 122 17.78 9.26 -7.64
C ASP A 122 17.59 7.74 -7.64
N PRO A 123 17.55 7.09 -8.82
CA PRO A 123 17.38 5.64 -8.92
C PRO A 123 18.56 4.84 -8.32
N ASN A 124 19.73 5.46 -8.15
CA ASN A 124 20.95 4.80 -7.68
C ASN A 124 21.21 4.99 -6.18
N HIS A 125 20.43 5.82 -5.49
CA HIS A 125 20.58 6.00 -4.05
C HIS A 125 19.52 5.22 -3.27
N TYR A 126 20.01 4.41 -2.34
CA TYR A 126 19.17 3.77 -1.33
C TYR A 126 18.67 4.86 -0.38
N VAL A 127 17.37 5.10 -0.36
CA VAL A 127 16.78 5.98 0.65
C VAL A 127 16.74 5.21 1.96
N ASN A 128 17.72 5.46 2.82
CA ASN A 128 17.68 5.00 4.20
C ASN A 128 16.68 5.87 4.95
N GLY A 129 15.60 5.29 5.43
CA GLY A 129 14.58 6.03 6.16
C GLY A 129 13.27 5.28 6.30
N ALA A 130 12.18 5.99 6.49
CA ALA A 130 10.85 5.43 6.63
C ALA A 130 10.32 4.90 5.29
N ASP A 131 9.64 3.75 5.31
CA ASP A 131 9.00 3.14 4.15
C ASP A 131 7.76 3.92 3.69
N GLY A 132 7.19 4.70 4.60
CA GLY A 132 6.08 5.62 4.35
C GLY A 132 5.80 6.49 5.57
N VAL A 133 5.06 7.56 5.36
CA VAL A 133 4.55 8.44 6.43
C VAL A 133 3.04 8.50 6.32
N HIS A 134 2.38 8.15 7.39
CA HIS A 134 0.93 8.14 7.55
C HIS A 134 0.52 9.03 8.73
N LEU A 135 -0.69 9.56 8.69
CA LEU A 135 -1.26 10.31 9.78
C LEU A 135 -2.29 9.43 10.52
N LEU A 136 -2.08 9.25 11.82
CA LEU A 136 -3.03 8.62 12.75
C LEU A 136 -3.81 9.66 13.52
#